data_cf4667c53409b4d62dc50bb0281e4e64
#
_entry.id   cf4667c53409b4d62dc50bb0281e4e64
#
_cell.length_a   1.000
_cell.length_b   1.000
_cell.length_c   1.000
_cell.angle_alpha   90.00
_cell.angle_beta   90.00
_cell.angle_gamma   90.00
#
_symmetry.space_group_name_H-M   'P 1'
#
loop_
_entity.id
_entity.type
_entity.pdbx_description
1 polymer ?
#
loop_
_entity_poly.entity_id
_entity_poly.type
_entity_poly.pdbx_seq_one_letter_code
_entity_poly.pdbx_strand_id
1 'polypeptide(L)'
;AASQNNLAYLKKALGFSTIGYDKMNQLRHLRFFGGKFENLVEHMKKHKALIAPKFQIVESTLEQELADLDIANWSNPQGGYFISFNQKGCAKRIVSLCKEAGVVLTGAGASFPHGVDPEDENIRISPTFPTEEELQKAMDVFVCAAKLAAAEQALAK
;
A
#
# COMPACT_ATOMS: atom_id res chain seq x y z
N ALA A 1 17.95 1.70 -1.60
CA ALA A 1 19.07 1.15 -0.84
C ALA A 1 19.35 -0.28 -1.28
N ALA A 2 20.63 -0.72 -1.27
CA ALA A 2 21.00 -2.07 -1.62
C ALA A 2 22.30 -2.44 -0.87
N SER A 3 22.67 -3.74 -0.85
CA SER A 3 23.95 -4.20 -0.31
C SER A 3 25.12 -3.63 -1.12
N GLN A 4 26.32 -3.56 -0.54
CA GLN A 4 27.53 -3.04 -1.21
C GLN A 4 27.80 -3.76 -2.54
N ASN A 5 27.66 -5.09 -2.58
CA ASN A 5 27.88 -5.88 -3.78
C ASN A 5 26.87 -5.52 -4.88
N ASN A 6 25.58 -5.40 -4.52
CA ASN A 6 24.53 -5.00 -5.46
C ASN A 6 24.70 -3.55 -5.93
N LEU A 7 25.16 -2.64 -5.06
CA LEU A 7 25.44 -1.25 -5.44
C LEU A 7 26.53 -1.14 -6.51
N ALA A 8 27.59 -1.95 -6.43
CA ALA A 8 28.65 -1.95 -7.42
C ALA A 8 28.13 -2.35 -8.81
N TYR A 9 27.32 -3.41 -8.87
CA TYR A 9 26.68 -3.85 -10.11
C TYR A 9 25.69 -2.82 -10.66
N LEU A 10 24.80 -2.29 -9.81
CA LEU A 10 23.79 -1.31 -10.20
C LEU A 10 24.42 0.00 -10.69
N LYS A 11 25.50 0.49 -10.04
CA LYS A 11 26.22 1.69 -10.49
C LYS A 11 26.80 1.50 -11.88
N LYS A 12 27.37 0.32 -12.18
CA LYS A 12 27.90 0.01 -13.51
C LYS A 12 26.79 0.00 -14.56
N ALA A 13 25.67 -0.67 -14.29
CA ALA A 13 24.50 -0.72 -15.19
C ALA A 13 23.90 0.67 -15.43
N LEU A 14 23.71 1.48 -14.39
CA LEU A 14 23.23 2.85 -14.48
C LEU A 14 24.18 3.75 -15.26
N GLY A 15 25.50 3.55 -15.13
CA GLY A 15 26.50 4.30 -15.88
C GLY A 15 26.39 4.13 -17.40
N PHE A 16 25.94 2.96 -17.86
CA PHE A 16 25.69 2.71 -19.29
C PHE A 16 24.31 3.19 -19.74
N SER A 17 23.30 3.13 -18.89
CA SER A 17 21.91 3.43 -19.27
C SER A 17 21.58 4.91 -19.19
N THR A 18 22.13 5.67 -18.23
CA THR A 18 21.71 7.06 -17.98
C THR A 18 22.82 8.10 -18.04
N ILE A 19 24.10 7.71 -17.99
CA ILE A 19 25.28 8.61 -17.92
C ILE A 19 25.16 9.70 -16.82
N GLY A 20 23.99 10.26 -16.64
CA GLY A 20 23.65 11.24 -15.61
C GLY A 20 22.16 11.30 -15.32
N TYR A 21 21.84 11.79 -14.13
CA TYR A 21 20.46 11.92 -13.69
C TYR A 21 19.81 13.22 -14.22
N ASP A 22 18.47 13.28 -14.24
CA ASP A 22 17.70 14.45 -14.66
C ASP A 22 17.94 15.65 -13.72
N LYS A 23 18.96 16.42 -14.04
CA LYS A 23 19.34 17.63 -13.29
C LYS A 23 18.30 18.73 -13.38
N MET A 24 17.56 18.80 -14.50
CA MET A 24 16.49 19.80 -14.65
C MET A 24 15.37 19.55 -13.66
N ASN A 25 14.98 18.29 -13.46
CA ASN A 25 13.98 17.93 -12.47
C ASN A 25 14.48 18.19 -11.03
N GLN A 26 15.74 17.87 -10.75
CA GLN A 26 16.36 18.22 -9.46
C GLN A 26 16.33 19.73 -9.20
N LEU A 27 16.65 20.56 -10.20
CA LEU A 27 16.59 22.01 -10.08
C LEU A 27 15.16 22.54 -9.89
N ARG A 28 14.15 21.91 -10.51
CA ARG A 28 12.74 22.26 -10.28
C ARG A 28 12.37 22.06 -8.82
N HIS A 29 12.73 20.91 -8.24
CA HIS A 29 12.47 20.62 -6.83
C HIS A 29 13.23 21.57 -5.91
N LEU A 30 14.51 21.84 -6.21
CA LEU A 30 15.31 22.79 -5.43
C LEU A 30 14.68 24.18 -5.42
N ARG A 31 14.21 24.66 -6.57
CA ARG A 31 13.51 25.96 -6.69
C ARG A 31 12.17 25.95 -5.97
N PHE A 32 11.38 24.87 -6.12
CA PHE A 32 10.09 24.74 -5.47
C PHE A 32 10.21 24.82 -3.94
N PHE A 33 11.23 24.19 -3.37
CA PHE A 33 11.50 24.23 -1.93
C PHE A 33 12.38 25.42 -1.51
N GLY A 34 12.73 26.33 -2.41
CA GLY A 34 13.56 27.50 -2.11
C GLY A 34 14.95 27.16 -1.59
N GLY A 35 15.47 25.98 -1.92
CA GLY A 35 16.77 25.47 -1.44
C GLY A 35 16.86 25.18 0.05
N LYS A 36 15.75 25.12 0.77
CA LYS A 36 15.70 24.90 2.22
C LYS A 36 15.02 23.58 2.57
N PHE A 37 15.66 22.79 3.42
CA PHE A 37 15.11 21.52 3.88
C PHE A 37 13.84 21.69 4.71
N GLU A 38 13.74 22.77 5.48
CA GLU A 38 12.58 23.10 6.29
C GLU A 38 11.30 23.24 5.43
N ASN A 39 11.42 23.81 4.24
CA ASN A 39 10.29 23.95 3.32
C ASN A 39 9.80 22.59 2.79
N LEU A 40 10.73 21.63 2.60
CA LEU A 40 10.36 20.26 2.28
C LEU A 40 9.57 19.62 3.43
N VAL A 41 10.03 19.76 4.68
CA VAL A 41 9.35 19.24 5.86
C VAL A 41 7.96 19.84 6.01
N GLU A 42 7.81 21.15 5.83
CA GLU A 42 6.49 21.81 5.88
C GLU A 42 5.55 21.32 4.75
N HIS A 43 6.08 21.08 3.58
CA HIS A 43 5.31 20.47 2.48
C HIS A 43 4.85 19.06 2.82
N MET A 44 5.71 18.23 3.42
CA MET A 44 5.37 16.90 3.89
C MET A 44 4.27 16.91 4.96
N LYS A 45 4.30 17.88 5.89
CA LYS A 45 3.24 18.04 6.90
C LYS A 45 1.87 18.34 6.26
N LYS A 46 1.84 19.16 5.22
CA LYS A 46 0.60 19.46 4.48
C LYS A 46 0.04 18.20 3.80
N HIS A 47 0.90 17.40 3.17
CA HIS A 47 0.51 16.11 2.60
C HIS A 47 0.00 15.15 3.68
N LYS A 48 0.70 15.06 4.81
CA LYS A 48 0.26 14.24 5.96
C LYS A 48 -1.14 14.62 6.41
N ALA A 49 -1.45 15.92 6.52
CA ALA A 49 -2.77 16.38 6.94
C ALA A 49 -3.90 15.92 6.01
N LEU A 50 -3.63 15.75 4.72
CA LEU A 50 -4.59 15.26 3.74
C LEU A 50 -4.73 13.73 3.73
N ILE A 51 -3.66 13.00 4.06
CA ILE A 51 -3.60 11.55 3.91
C ILE A 51 -3.90 10.83 5.21
N ALA A 52 -3.44 11.34 6.35
CA ALA A 52 -3.56 10.66 7.64
C ALA A 52 -5.01 10.29 8.03
N PRO A 53 -6.05 11.14 7.81
CA PRO A 53 -7.42 10.74 8.11
C PRO A 53 -7.87 9.49 7.36
N LYS A 54 -7.44 9.35 6.09
CA LYS A 54 -7.76 8.18 5.26
C LYS A 54 -7.09 6.90 5.78
N PHE A 55 -5.85 6.99 6.24
CA PHE A 55 -5.18 5.87 6.90
C PHE A 55 -5.88 5.47 8.18
N GLN A 56 -6.30 6.45 9.00
CA GLN A 56 -7.05 6.19 10.23
C GLN A 56 -8.36 5.45 9.96
N ILE A 57 -9.09 5.80 8.90
CA ILE A 57 -10.31 5.07 8.50
C ILE A 57 -9.98 3.59 8.26
N VAL A 58 -8.97 3.29 7.46
CA VAL A 58 -8.59 1.91 7.17
C VAL A 58 -8.16 1.17 8.44
N GLU A 59 -7.22 1.75 9.19
CA GLU A 59 -6.66 1.12 10.39
C GLU A 59 -7.73 0.88 11.46
N SER A 60 -8.57 1.88 11.75
CA SER A 60 -9.65 1.73 12.73
C SER A 60 -10.70 0.70 12.30
N THR A 61 -11.05 0.64 11.02
CA THR A 61 -12.00 -0.36 10.52
C THR A 61 -11.43 -1.77 10.63
N LEU A 62 -10.16 -1.97 10.23
CA LEU A 62 -9.50 -3.27 10.37
C LEU A 62 -9.39 -3.71 11.83
N GLU A 63 -9.02 -2.79 12.72
CA GLU A 63 -8.90 -3.06 14.14
C GLU A 63 -10.25 -3.43 14.77
N GLN A 64 -11.30 -2.66 14.50
CA GLN A 64 -12.63 -2.91 15.06
C GLN A 64 -13.28 -4.20 14.55
N GLU A 65 -13.05 -4.52 13.28
CA GLU A 65 -13.77 -5.60 12.61
C GLU A 65 -13.01 -6.93 12.53
N LEU A 66 -11.69 -6.92 12.58
CA LEU A 66 -10.88 -8.10 12.34
C LEU A 66 -9.89 -8.45 13.46
N ALA A 67 -9.55 -7.53 14.37
CA ALA A 67 -8.50 -7.79 15.35
C ALA A 67 -8.78 -9.00 16.25
N ASP A 68 -10.02 -9.16 16.71
CA ASP A 68 -10.42 -10.25 17.61
C ASP A 68 -10.63 -11.60 16.90
N LEU A 69 -10.54 -11.65 15.56
CA LEU A 69 -10.85 -12.84 14.79
C LEU A 69 -9.62 -13.74 14.50
N ASP A 70 -8.42 -13.22 14.68
CA ASP A 70 -7.14 -13.91 14.39
C ASP A 70 -7.07 -14.51 12.97
N ILE A 71 -7.73 -13.87 12.00
CA ILE A 71 -7.76 -14.32 10.59
C ILE A 71 -6.79 -13.55 9.69
N ALA A 72 -6.32 -12.39 10.12
CA ALA A 72 -5.50 -11.49 9.31
C ALA A 72 -4.53 -10.67 10.17
N ASN A 73 -3.53 -10.09 9.51
CA ASN A 73 -2.66 -9.09 10.10
C ASN A 73 -2.39 -7.98 9.09
N TRP A 74 -2.02 -6.79 9.57
CA TRP A 74 -1.74 -5.63 8.73
C TRP A 74 -0.65 -4.75 9.31
N SER A 75 -0.01 -3.97 8.43
CA SER A 75 0.98 -2.99 8.83
C SER A 75 0.32 -1.70 9.36
N ASN A 76 0.96 -1.05 10.34
CA ASN A 76 0.62 0.29 10.80
C ASN A 76 1.75 1.26 10.37
N PRO A 77 1.69 1.80 9.13
CA PRO A 77 2.78 2.59 8.57
C PRO A 77 2.78 4.01 9.12
N GLN A 78 3.97 4.52 9.49
CA GLN A 78 4.16 5.90 9.89
C GLN A 78 4.37 6.87 8.71
N GLY A 79 4.31 6.35 7.48
CA GLY A 79 4.46 7.11 6.24
C GLY A 79 4.29 6.23 5.03
N GLY A 80 4.35 6.82 3.84
CA GLY A 80 4.08 6.11 2.58
C GLY A 80 2.63 6.22 2.15
N TYR A 81 2.22 5.33 1.24
CA TYR A 81 0.90 5.39 0.58
C TYR A 81 0.10 4.09 0.70
N PHE A 82 0.63 3.08 1.40
CA PHE A 82 0.06 1.74 1.40
C PHE A 82 -0.01 1.15 2.80
N ILE A 83 -1.05 0.37 3.04
CA ILE A 83 -1.16 -0.57 4.14
C ILE A 83 -1.01 -1.96 3.55
N SER A 84 -0.12 -2.78 4.10
CA SER A 84 0.03 -4.19 3.75
C SER A 84 -0.92 -5.00 4.61
N PHE A 85 -1.88 -5.67 4.00
CA PHE A 85 -2.84 -6.57 4.66
C PHE A 85 -2.51 -8.00 4.24
N ASN A 86 -2.49 -8.93 5.19
CA ASN A 86 -2.21 -10.33 4.94
C ASN A 86 -3.27 -11.23 5.56
N GLN A 87 -3.85 -12.11 4.74
CA GLN A 87 -4.78 -13.16 5.15
C GLN A 87 -4.49 -14.42 4.33
N LYS A 88 -3.88 -15.39 4.96
CA LYS A 88 -3.31 -16.58 4.31
C LYS A 88 -4.36 -17.36 3.50
N GLY A 89 -4.06 -17.60 2.21
CA GLY A 89 -4.90 -18.36 1.28
C GLY A 89 -6.19 -17.68 0.86
N CYS A 90 -6.32 -16.34 1.10
CA CYS A 90 -7.58 -15.62 0.88
C CYS A 90 -7.45 -14.39 -0.04
N ALA A 91 -6.24 -13.94 -0.37
CA ALA A 91 -6.05 -12.66 -1.03
C ALA A 91 -6.78 -12.54 -2.37
N LYS A 92 -6.66 -13.54 -3.24
CA LYS A 92 -7.38 -13.55 -4.54
C LYS A 92 -8.89 -13.57 -4.36
N ARG A 93 -9.37 -14.34 -3.37
CA ARG A 93 -10.82 -14.44 -3.11
C ARG A 93 -11.37 -13.11 -2.59
N ILE A 94 -10.69 -12.45 -1.67
CA ILE A 94 -11.07 -11.12 -1.16
C ILE A 94 -11.13 -10.10 -2.30
N VAL A 95 -10.10 -10.06 -3.15
CA VAL A 95 -10.05 -9.14 -4.29
C VAL A 95 -11.22 -9.40 -5.26
N SER A 96 -11.58 -10.67 -5.51
CA SER A 96 -12.73 -11.03 -6.35
C SER A 96 -14.03 -10.56 -5.75
N LEU A 97 -14.28 -10.84 -4.48
CA LEU A 97 -15.50 -10.42 -3.76
C LEU A 97 -15.66 -8.90 -3.73
N CYS A 98 -14.57 -8.18 -3.43
CA CYS A 98 -14.58 -6.72 -3.47
C CYS A 98 -14.94 -6.20 -4.87
N LYS A 99 -14.35 -6.78 -5.92
CA LYS A 99 -14.65 -6.40 -7.31
C LYS A 99 -16.11 -6.66 -7.68
N GLU A 100 -16.67 -7.80 -7.28
CA GLU A 100 -18.09 -8.15 -7.49
C GLU A 100 -19.03 -7.15 -6.81
N ALA A 101 -18.62 -6.62 -5.64
CA ALA A 101 -19.33 -5.58 -4.90
C ALA A 101 -19.04 -4.14 -5.38
N GLY A 102 -18.25 -3.97 -6.44
CA GLY A 102 -17.93 -2.66 -7.01
C GLY A 102 -16.69 -1.96 -6.40
N VAL A 103 -15.95 -2.61 -5.52
CA VAL A 103 -14.70 -2.08 -4.93
C VAL A 103 -13.50 -2.65 -5.67
N VAL A 104 -12.77 -1.79 -6.38
CA VAL A 104 -11.60 -2.19 -7.16
C VAL A 104 -10.33 -2.00 -6.34
N LEU A 105 -9.66 -3.10 -6.03
CA LEU A 105 -8.38 -3.15 -5.33
C LEU A 105 -7.21 -3.38 -6.30
N THR A 106 -5.99 -3.13 -5.83
CA THR A 106 -4.80 -3.67 -6.51
C THR A 106 -4.87 -5.19 -6.49
N GLY A 107 -4.51 -5.83 -7.59
CA GLY A 107 -4.55 -7.30 -7.70
C GLY A 107 -3.72 -7.99 -6.60
N ALA A 108 -4.21 -9.13 -6.14
CA ALA A 108 -3.47 -9.98 -5.19
C ALA A 108 -2.09 -10.35 -5.76
N GLY A 109 -1.08 -10.35 -4.92
CA GLY A 109 0.31 -10.65 -5.31
C GLY A 109 1.06 -9.49 -5.96
N ALA A 110 0.45 -8.30 -6.15
CA ALA A 110 1.11 -7.15 -6.77
C ALA A 110 2.38 -6.66 -6.03
N SER A 111 2.56 -7.03 -4.78
CA SER A 111 3.74 -6.71 -3.96
C SER A 111 4.88 -7.72 -4.12
N PHE A 112 4.66 -8.82 -4.85
CA PHE A 112 5.62 -9.89 -5.05
C PHE A 112 6.28 -9.85 -6.43
N PRO A 113 7.51 -10.34 -6.57
CA PRO A 113 8.15 -10.50 -7.87
C PRO A 113 7.28 -11.33 -8.82
N HIS A 114 7.18 -10.87 -10.06
CA HIS A 114 6.35 -11.49 -11.11
C HIS A 114 4.84 -11.57 -10.78
N GLY A 115 4.37 -10.86 -9.74
CA GLY A 115 2.97 -10.89 -9.36
C GLY A 115 2.51 -12.22 -8.73
N VAL A 116 3.45 -13.04 -8.27
CA VAL A 116 3.17 -14.36 -7.69
C VAL A 116 3.39 -14.31 -6.19
N ASP A 117 2.31 -14.40 -5.44
CA ASP A 117 2.31 -14.58 -3.99
C ASP A 117 2.13 -16.07 -3.69
N PRO A 118 3.15 -16.78 -3.15
CA PRO A 118 3.09 -18.22 -2.92
C PRO A 118 2.02 -18.64 -1.91
N GLU A 119 1.74 -17.79 -0.93
CA GLU A 119 0.80 -18.09 0.15
C GLU A 119 -0.60 -17.52 -0.12
N ASP A 120 -0.78 -16.77 -1.23
CA ASP A 120 -2.04 -16.09 -1.56
C ASP A 120 -2.60 -15.27 -0.39
N GLU A 121 -1.74 -14.47 0.24
CA GLU A 121 -2.08 -13.78 1.49
C GLU A 121 -2.11 -12.26 1.40
N ASN A 122 -1.30 -11.66 0.49
CA ASN A 122 -1.01 -10.24 0.54
C ASN A 122 -1.93 -9.40 -0.36
N ILE A 123 -2.49 -8.38 0.25
CA ILE A 123 -3.24 -7.31 -0.44
C ILE A 123 -2.64 -5.96 -0.05
N ARG A 124 -2.33 -5.15 -1.04
CA ARG A 124 -1.88 -3.78 -0.85
C ARG A 124 -3.06 -2.82 -0.90
N ILE A 125 -3.43 -2.26 0.24
CA ILE A 125 -4.49 -1.25 0.35
C ILE A 125 -3.90 0.13 0.10
N SER A 126 -4.51 0.89 -0.83
CA SER A 126 -4.11 2.27 -1.17
C SER A 126 -5.26 3.24 -0.89
N PRO A 127 -5.32 3.88 0.28
CA PRO A 127 -6.45 4.70 0.69
C PRO A 127 -6.44 6.13 0.13
N THR A 128 -5.42 6.51 -0.63
CA THR A 128 -5.15 7.93 -0.90
C THR A 128 -6.06 8.59 -1.93
N PHE A 129 -6.65 7.84 -2.85
CA PHE A 129 -7.44 8.38 -3.97
C PHE A 129 -8.89 8.72 -3.58
N PRO A 130 -9.71 7.80 -3.00
CA PRO A 130 -11.11 8.05 -2.73
C PRO A 130 -11.33 9.15 -1.69
N THR A 131 -12.53 9.70 -1.63
CA THR A 131 -12.97 10.53 -0.51
C THR A 131 -13.05 9.70 0.77
N GLU A 132 -13.11 10.35 1.94
CA GLU A 132 -13.23 9.64 3.23
C GLU A 132 -14.54 8.83 3.30
N GLU A 133 -15.63 9.37 2.76
CA GLU A 133 -16.93 8.67 2.71
C GLU A 133 -16.90 7.43 1.80
N GLU A 134 -16.32 7.57 0.61
CA GLU A 134 -16.14 6.45 -0.32
C GLU A 134 -15.22 5.39 0.27
N LEU A 135 -14.15 5.82 0.94
CA LEU A 135 -13.21 4.93 1.58
C LEU A 135 -13.87 4.12 2.71
N GLN A 136 -14.69 4.75 3.55
CA GLN A 136 -15.41 4.04 4.60
C GLN A 136 -16.30 2.95 4.00
N LYS A 137 -17.09 3.27 2.98
CA LYS A 137 -17.95 2.27 2.29
C LYS A 137 -17.11 1.14 1.66
N ALA A 138 -15.96 1.48 1.08
CA ALA A 138 -15.07 0.47 0.51
C ALA A 138 -14.48 -0.45 1.58
N MET A 139 -14.16 0.09 2.76
CA MET A 139 -13.65 -0.70 3.88
C MET A 139 -14.72 -1.59 4.51
N ASP A 140 -15.96 -1.15 4.58
CA ASP A 140 -17.10 -1.99 5.02
C ASP A 140 -17.26 -3.22 4.11
N VAL A 141 -17.15 -3.03 2.80
CA VAL A 141 -17.15 -4.14 1.82
C VAL A 141 -15.92 -5.02 2.00
N PHE A 142 -14.74 -4.41 2.18
CA PHE A 142 -13.47 -5.13 2.32
C PHE A 142 -13.49 -6.08 3.53
N VAL A 143 -13.91 -5.61 4.71
CA VAL A 143 -13.93 -6.43 5.92
C VAL A 143 -14.98 -7.54 5.83
N CYS A 144 -16.12 -7.28 5.18
CA CYS A 144 -17.11 -8.31 4.88
C CYS A 144 -16.53 -9.39 3.95
N ALA A 145 -15.82 -9.00 2.90
CA ALA A 145 -15.15 -9.92 1.97
C ALA A 145 -14.06 -10.73 2.68
N ALA A 146 -13.28 -10.13 3.58
CA ALA A 146 -12.26 -10.82 4.36
C ALA A 146 -12.87 -11.89 5.28
N LYS A 147 -13.93 -11.55 5.99
CA LYS A 147 -14.67 -12.49 6.86
C LYS A 147 -15.28 -13.64 6.05
N LEU A 148 -15.90 -13.34 4.90
CA LEU A 148 -16.48 -14.35 4.03
C LEU A 148 -15.43 -15.29 3.47
N ALA A 149 -14.31 -14.78 2.98
CA ALA A 149 -13.20 -15.60 2.47
C ALA A 149 -12.63 -16.53 3.55
N ALA A 150 -12.50 -16.06 4.80
CA ALA A 150 -12.08 -16.87 5.92
C ALA A 150 -13.08 -18.02 6.22
N ALA A 151 -14.38 -17.69 6.21
CA ALA A 151 -15.43 -18.69 6.44
C ALA A 151 -15.47 -19.75 5.33
N GLU A 152 -15.38 -19.35 4.06
CA GLU A 152 -15.29 -20.26 2.92
C GLU A 152 -14.06 -21.19 3.04
N GLN A 153 -12.90 -20.65 3.42
CA GLN A 153 -11.67 -21.42 3.61
C GLN A 153 -11.79 -22.42 4.77
N ALA A 154 -12.45 -22.04 5.87
CA ALA A 154 -12.65 -22.92 7.00
C ALA A 154 -13.59 -24.09 6.67
N LEU A 155 -14.61 -23.88 5.84
CA LEU A 155 -15.55 -24.89 5.39
C LEU A 155 -14.96 -25.84 4.33
N ALA A 156 -13.91 -25.42 3.64
CA ALA A 156 -13.25 -26.24 2.60
C ALA A 156 -12.19 -27.21 3.15
N LYS A 157 -11.88 -27.15 4.45
CA LYS A 157 -10.96 -28.05 5.18
C LYS A 157 -11.71 -29.23 5.75
#